data_2158a50b2b604b51ef515424ddb609a9
#
_entry.id   2158a50b2b604b51ef515424ddb609a9
#
_cell.length_a   1.000
_cell.length_b   1.000
_cell.length_c   1.000
_cell.angle_alpha   90.00
_cell.angle_beta   90.00
_cell.angle_gamma   90.00
#
_symmetry.space_group_name_H-M   'P 1'
#
loop_
_entity.id
_entity.type
_entity.pdbx_description
1 polymer ?
#
loop_
_entity_poly.entity_id
_entity_poly.type
_entity_poly.pdbx_seq_one_letter_code
_entity_poly.pdbx_strand_id
1 'polypeptide(L)'
;MKNVLLSILAFALSTTASAQFVIVDDELPVLASDIDKITYEENDRFSELLLPACLANNPKTTLFSQALQLTGLADTLQAWNYDNYHRDEEKYKFQYGYTTQSSFFNEFRFKMFNVFIETDSVLAANGINNLEQLKAYAKQVYDETFPEDVSVSDPTDRRNSLNRFVSYHILGHGNPYWYLTSFNGDKYFTYWQDVNMADMSAWYATLMPHAALKCSYPMGEENRGLFINRRGLKDGPDKYGKLVRGVMILADGEQGFDHKCFNGYYFYIDGILAYDKTTRDEVLGSELWRMDFKTLSPDIMNDSEGLRGDYDTCDCPETPDPVNKPWVGWDHIYRWDCMENITGDMTKDSRGLVATRAHKYYWDWQGDAVYVIGDYDMTIKLPPLPAGEWEVRLGTYADPSKGAARFYLNGEVTIDSLNMSKEALDDLFAQSKCMKAPRECTYGMNDYLADRTGPVRYPLGRIKSDGKSDNYLRIESLTGSPGNTSDAMFDYFEFVPKFVYDNQEIPEE
;
A
#
# COMPACT_ATOMS: atom_id res chain seq x y z
N MET A 1 -43.42 -6.62 8.72
CA MET A 1 -42.33 -7.56 8.43
C MET A 1 -41.07 -6.90 8.94
N LYS A 2 -40.42 -7.47 9.94
CA LYS A 2 -39.22 -6.90 10.53
C LYS A 2 -38.03 -7.28 9.65
N ASN A 3 -37.26 -6.31 9.24
CA ASN A 3 -36.02 -6.53 8.46
C ASN A 3 -34.92 -6.98 9.41
N VAL A 4 -34.31 -8.09 9.10
CA VAL A 4 -33.26 -8.72 9.88
C VAL A 4 -31.90 -8.32 9.26
N LEU A 5 -31.04 -7.64 10.04
CA LEU A 5 -29.67 -7.34 9.65
C LEU A 5 -28.78 -8.53 10.08
N LEU A 6 -28.14 -9.19 9.15
CA LEU A 6 -27.30 -10.35 9.42
C LEU A 6 -25.85 -9.89 9.59
N SER A 7 -25.31 -9.99 10.79
CA SER A 7 -23.86 -9.83 11.02
C SER A 7 -23.23 -11.22 11.05
N ILE A 8 -22.50 -11.60 10.00
CA ILE A 8 -21.80 -12.88 9.94
C ILE A 8 -20.37 -12.68 10.43
N LEU A 9 -20.06 -13.22 11.59
CA LEU A 9 -18.70 -13.41 12.07
C LEU A 9 -18.23 -14.80 11.62
N ALA A 10 -17.31 -14.86 10.66
CA ALA A 10 -16.70 -16.11 10.26
C ALA A 10 -15.58 -16.49 11.24
N PHE A 11 -15.77 -17.57 12.00
CA PHE A 11 -14.70 -18.16 12.80
C PHE A 11 -14.07 -19.34 12.06
N ALA A 12 -12.73 -19.40 12.10
CA ALA A 12 -11.96 -20.50 11.58
C ALA A 12 -12.21 -21.80 12.38
N LEU A 13 -12.36 -22.90 11.67
CA LEU A 13 -12.69 -24.23 12.18
C LEU A 13 -11.46 -24.93 12.73
N SER A 14 -11.46 -25.19 14.03
CA SER A 14 -10.74 -26.33 14.61
C SER A 14 -11.70 -27.51 14.74
N THR A 15 -11.26 -28.68 14.31
CA THR A 15 -12.05 -29.92 14.30
C THR A 15 -12.22 -30.51 15.68
N THR A 16 -13.05 -29.94 16.51
CA THR A 16 -13.74 -30.60 17.60
C THR A 16 -15.21 -30.29 17.44
N ALA A 17 -16.08 -31.30 17.51
CA ALA A 17 -17.52 -31.18 17.34
C ALA A 17 -18.12 -30.26 18.41
N SER A 18 -18.01 -28.97 18.21
CA SER A 18 -18.72 -27.95 18.97
C SER A 18 -19.87 -27.45 18.11
N ALA A 19 -21.06 -27.36 18.66
CA ALA A 19 -22.22 -26.82 17.98
C ALA A 19 -21.93 -25.38 17.55
N GLN A 20 -22.00 -25.13 16.26
CA GLN A 20 -21.88 -23.77 15.71
C GLN A 20 -23.26 -23.14 15.70
N PHE A 21 -23.31 -21.87 16.13
CA PHE A 21 -24.55 -21.10 16.17
C PHE A 21 -24.39 -19.87 15.28
N VAL A 22 -25.47 -19.53 14.58
CA VAL A 22 -25.61 -18.26 13.88
C VAL A 22 -26.52 -17.39 14.74
N ILE A 23 -26.06 -16.20 15.10
CA ILE A 23 -26.83 -15.21 15.85
C ILE A 23 -27.27 -14.12 14.86
N VAL A 24 -28.55 -13.81 14.82
CA VAL A 24 -29.13 -12.80 13.93
C VAL A 24 -29.85 -11.77 14.80
N ASP A 25 -29.44 -10.53 14.71
CA ASP A 25 -30.08 -9.36 15.38
C ASP A 25 -30.36 -9.58 16.88
N ASP A 26 -29.39 -10.10 17.64
CA ASP A 26 -29.52 -10.40 19.06
C ASP A 26 -30.68 -11.36 19.43
N GLU A 27 -31.22 -12.08 18.47
CA GLU A 27 -32.22 -13.14 18.72
C GLU A 27 -31.53 -14.44 19.17
N LEU A 28 -32.36 -15.43 19.53
CA LEU A 28 -31.87 -16.72 19.99
C LEU A 28 -30.96 -17.39 18.94
N PRO A 29 -29.80 -17.89 19.33
CA PRO A 29 -28.88 -18.53 18.39
C PRO A 29 -29.53 -19.75 17.73
N VAL A 30 -29.36 -19.84 16.39
CA VAL A 30 -29.80 -20.98 15.59
C VAL A 30 -28.60 -21.91 15.35
N LEU A 31 -28.77 -23.21 15.55
CA LEU A 31 -27.72 -24.19 15.23
C LEU A 31 -27.41 -24.13 13.73
N ALA A 32 -26.14 -24.03 13.39
CA ALA A 32 -25.72 -24.00 11.99
C ALA A 32 -26.13 -25.25 11.21
N SER A 33 -26.27 -26.41 11.92
CA SER A 33 -26.80 -27.66 11.36
C SER A 33 -28.27 -27.59 10.95
N ASP A 34 -29.01 -26.62 11.46
CA ASP A 34 -30.44 -26.46 11.20
C ASP A 34 -30.71 -25.47 10.06
N ILE A 35 -29.62 -24.96 9.44
CA ILE A 35 -29.67 -24.04 8.33
C ILE A 35 -29.43 -24.79 7.02
N ASP A 36 -30.50 -25.12 6.32
CA ASP A 36 -30.43 -25.79 5.01
C ASP A 36 -29.90 -24.90 3.89
N LYS A 37 -30.15 -23.60 3.97
CA LYS A 37 -29.79 -22.63 2.93
C LYS A 37 -29.77 -21.21 3.48
N ILE A 38 -28.70 -20.48 3.19
CA ILE A 38 -28.67 -19.02 3.34
C ILE A 38 -28.84 -18.43 1.94
N THR A 39 -29.92 -17.70 1.72
CA THR A 39 -30.12 -16.93 0.49
C THR A 39 -29.89 -15.47 0.81
N TYR A 40 -29.00 -14.84 0.05
CA TYR A 40 -28.85 -13.40 0.07
C TYR A 40 -29.85 -12.81 -0.92
N GLU A 41 -30.84 -12.08 -0.44
CA GLU A 41 -31.55 -11.15 -1.30
C GLU A 41 -30.66 -9.91 -1.42
N GLU A 42 -30.52 -9.37 -2.64
CA GLU A 42 -29.91 -8.06 -2.83
C GLU A 42 -30.66 -7.08 -1.92
N ASN A 43 -30.01 -6.67 -0.86
CA ASN A 43 -30.62 -5.73 0.05
C ASN A 43 -30.27 -4.33 -0.47
N ASP A 44 -31.25 -3.57 -0.90
CA ASP A 44 -31.09 -2.17 -1.32
C ASP A 44 -30.30 -1.32 -0.30
N ARG A 45 -30.24 -1.78 0.97
CA ARG A 45 -29.48 -1.12 2.03
C ARG A 45 -27.97 -1.39 2.00
N PHE A 46 -27.51 -2.40 1.29
CA PHE A 46 -26.06 -2.66 1.21
C PHE A 46 -25.34 -1.50 0.54
N SER A 47 -25.94 -0.91 -0.49
CA SER A 47 -25.41 0.28 -1.14
C SER A 47 -25.31 1.48 -0.20
N GLU A 48 -26.16 1.55 0.85
CA GLU A 48 -26.12 2.62 1.85
C GLU A 48 -24.89 2.56 2.77
N LEU A 49 -24.20 1.43 2.83
CA LEU A 49 -22.99 1.22 3.62
C LEU A 49 -21.72 1.51 2.85
N LEU A 50 -21.81 1.68 1.53
CA LEU A 50 -20.65 1.96 0.67
C LEU A 50 -20.22 3.43 0.77
N LEU A 51 -18.96 3.69 0.50
CA LEU A 51 -18.37 5.04 0.58
C LEU A 51 -19.21 6.15 -0.08
N PRO A 52 -19.75 5.99 -1.32
CA PRO A 52 -20.54 7.08 -1.92
C PRO A 52 -21.78 7.44 -1.10
N ALA A 53 -22.47 6.46 -0.53
CA ALA A 53 -23.64 6.69 0.29
C ALA A 53 -23.27 7.27 1.66
N CYS A 54 -22.21 6.76 2.29
CA CYS A 54 -21.68 7.33 3.54
C CYS A 54 -21.37 8.81 3.38
N LEU A 55 -20.72 9.19 2.27
CA LEU A 55 -20.36 10.57 1.99
C LEU A 55 -21.59 11.44 1.64
N ALA A 56 -22.53 10.91 0.87
CA ALA A 56 -23.76 11.62 0.51
C ALA A 56 -24.66 11.91 1.72
N ASN A 57 -24.65 11.01 2.70
CA ASN A 57 -25.42 11.16 3.95
C ASN A 57 -24.70 12.00 5.01
N ASN A 58 -23.44 12.38 4.77
CA ASN A 58 -22.67 13.15 5.72
C ASN A 58 -22.89 14.66 5.51
N PRO A 59 -23.50 15.37 6.49
CA PRO A 59 -23.81 16.78 6.33
C PRO A 59 -22.58 17.70 6.35
N LYS A 60 -21.40 17.18 6.68
CA LYS A 60 -20.14 17.95 6.73
C LYS A 60 -19.42 17.99 5.37
N THR A 61 -19.81 17.14 4.39
CA THR A 61 -19.06 16.91 3.14
C THR A 61 -19.94 17.05 1.90
N THR A 62 -20.91 17.95 1.95
CA THR A 62 -21.93 18.06 0.89
C THR A 62 -21.34 18.49 -0.45
N LEU A 63 -20.37 19.41 -0.46
CA LEU A 63 -19.74 19.90 -1.68
C LEU A 63 -18.87 18.82 -2.32
N PHE A 64 -18.07 18.11 -1.52
CA PHE A 64 -17.27 17.02 -2.03
C PHE A 64 -18.13 15.88 -2.62
N SER A 65 -19.20 15.52 -1.94
CA SER A 65 -20.15 14.51 -2.42
C SER A 65 -20.81 14.90 -3.73
N GLN A 66 -21.19 16.17 -3.91
CA GLN A 66 -21.70 16.67 -5.18
C GLN A 66 -20.67 16.60 -6.30
N ALA A 67 -19.42 16.95 -6.01
CA ALA A 67 -18.32 16.83 -6.97
C ALA A 67 -18.04 15.37 -7.34
N LEU A 68 -18.05 14.46 -6.34
CA LEU A 68 -17.89 13.03 -6.53
C LEU A 68 -18.96 12.44 -7.48
N GLN A 69 -20.21 12.84 -7.31
CA GLN A 69 -21.32 12.44 -8.21
C GLN A 69 -21.13 12.99 -9.62
N LEU A 70 -20.83 14.29 -9.72
CA LEU A 70 -20.70 14.96 -11.02
C LEU A 70 -19.55 14.41 -11.87
N THR A 71 -18.49 13.94 -11.23
CA THR A 71 -17.32 13.38 -11.91
C THR A 71 -17.47 11.91 -12.29
N GLY A 72 -18.57 11.26 -11.89
CA GLY A 72 -18.80 9.82 -12.09
C GLY A 72 -17.92 8.93 -11.20
N LEU A 73 -17.12 9.50 -10.30
CA LEU A 73 -16.27 8.73 -9.40
C LEU A 73 -17.05 8.03 -8.30
N ALA A 74 -18.29 8.47 -8.02
CA ALA A 74 -19.19 7.75 -7.15
C ALA A 74 -19.46 6.32 -7.64
N ASP A 75 -19.59 6.12 -8.96
CA ASP A 75 -19.80 4.79 -9.53
C ASP A 75 -18.55 3.91 -9.35
N THR A 76 -17.36 4.50 -9.47
CA THR A 76 -16.09 3.80 -9.18
C THR A 76 -16.04 3.32 -7.74
N LEU A 77 -16.48 4.14 -6.79
CA LEU A 77 -16.48 3.82 -5.37
C LEU A 77 -17.63 2.87 -4.95
N GLN A 78 -18.50 2.44 -5.87
CA GLN A 78 -19.46 1.35 -5.60
C GLN A 78 -18.78 -0.02 -5.55
N ALA A 79 -17.61 -0.16 -6.13
CA ALA A 79 -16.88 -1.42 -6.11
C ALA A 79 -16.50 -1.81 -4.68
N TRP A 80 -16.66 -3.09 -4.33
CA TRP A 80 -16.33 -3.61 -3.01
C TRP A 80 -15.62 -4.98 -3.07
N ASN A 81 -15.58 -5.62 -4.23
CA ASN A 81 -14.90 -6.90 -4.46
C ASN A 81 -14.16 -6.89 -5.81
N TYR A 82 -13.30 -7.87 -5.98
CA TYR A 82 -12.64 -8.13 -7.25
C TYR A 82 -13.40 -9.24 -8.00
N ASP A 83 -14.06 -8.89 -9.09
CA ASP A 83 -14.91 -9.81 -9.88
C ASP A 83 -14.14 -10.96 -10.52
N ASN A 84 -12.84 -10.80 -10.73
CA ASN A 84 -11.97 -11.82 -11.33
C ASN A 84 -11.42 -12.82 -10.32
N TYR A 85 -11.74 -12.72 -9.05
CA TYR A 85 -11.28 -13.62 -8.02
C TYR A 85 -12.32 -14.67 -7.67
N HIS A 86 -12.01 -15.94 -7.95
CA HIS A 86 -12.86 -17.10 -7.68
C HIS A 86 -12.09 -18.13 -6.89
N ARG A 87 -12.12 -18.06 -5.56
CA ARG A 87 -11.41 -18.98 -4.65
C ARG A 87 -11.59 -20.45 -4.94
N ASP A 88 -12.79 -20.87 -5.36
CA ASP A 88 -13.11 -22.27 -5.57
C ASP A 88 -12.51 -22.85 -6.86
N GLU A 89 -11.94 -22.05 -7.72
CA GLU A 89 -11.26 -22.55 -8.89
C GLU A 89 -9.98 -23.30 -8.50
N GLU A 90 -9.73 -24.45 -9.15
CA GLU A 90 -8.59 -25.33 -8.85
C GLU A 90 -7.23 -24.59 -8.96
N LYS A 91 -7.14 -23.61 -9.87
CA LYS A 91 -5.93 -22.80 -10.04
C LYS A 91 -5.55 -21.97 -8.80
N TYR A 92 -6.49 -21.68 -7.91
CA TYR A 92 -6.25 -20.95 -6.66
C TYR A 92 -6.03 -21.89 -5.48
N LYS A 93 -6.25 -23.20 -5.66
CA LYS A 93 -5.93 -24.19 -4.64
C LYS A 93 -4.45 -24.49 -4.68
N PHE A 94 -3.76 -23.92 -3.75
CA PHE A 94 -2.32 -24.03 -3.69
C PHE A 94 -1.87 -25.16 -2.75
N GLN A 95 -1.13 -26.13 -3.31
CA GLN A 95 -0.46 -27.16 -2.52
C GLN A 95 1.00 -26.76 -2.32
N TYR A 96 1.33 -26.24 -1.16
CA TYR A 96 2.69 -26.04 -0.74
C TYR A 96 3.18 -27.19 0.14
N GLY A 97 4.44 -27.59 -0.02
CA GLY A 97 5.07 -28.59 0.85
C GLY A 97 5.30 -28.14 2.30
N TYR A 98 4.98 -26.90 2.63
CA TYR A 98 4.82 -26.45 3.99
C TYR A 98 3.36 -26.70 4.38
N THR A 99 3.17 -27.51 5.39
CA THR A 99 1.92 -27.99 5.96
C THR A 99 0.68 -27.19 5.59
N THR A 100 -0.29 -27.88 5.03
CA THR A 100 -1.58 -27.46 4.47
C THR A 100 -2.46 -26.55 5.34
N GLN A 101 -1.97 -25.95 6.39
CA GLN A 101 -2.74 -25.15 7.35
C GLN A 101 -2.40 -23.66 7.37
N SER A 102 -1.43 -23.21 6.63
CA SER A 102 -0.93 -21.83 6.71
C SER A 102 -1.05 -20.98 5.43
N SER A 103 -1.49 -21.52 4.32
CA SER A 103 -1.71 -20.72 3.11
C SER A 103 -3.17 -20.34 2.99
N PHE A 104 -3.50 -19.14 3.43
CA PHE A 104 -4.85 -18.62 3.30
C PHE A 104 -5.00 -17.88 1.98
N PHE A 105 -5.71 -18.49 1.04
CA PHE A 105 -6.45 -17.69 0.07
C PHE A 105 -7.67 -17.15 0.79
N ASN A 106 -7.84 -15.85 0.83
CA ASN A 106 -9.05 -15.27 1.37
C ASN A 106 -10.27 -15.73 0.57
N GLU A 107 -11.40 -15.91 1.24
CA GLU A 107 -12.65 -16.25 0.57
C GLU A 107 -13.07 -15.18 -0.41
N PHE A 108 -12.81 -13.93 -0.04
CA PHE A 108 -13.14 -12.75 -0.80
C PHE A 108 -11.93 -11.84 -0.85
N ARG A 109 -11.73 -11.18 -1.99
CA ARG A 109 -10.81 -10.07 -2.11
C ARG A 109 -11.62 -8.79 -2.16
N PHE A 110 -11.54 -8.05 -1.09
CA PHE A 110 -12.23 -6.78 -1.00
C PHE A 110 -11.53 -5.74 -1.87
N LYS A 111 -12.32 -4.97 -2.60
CA LYS A 111 -11.88 -3.74 -3.22
C LYS A 111 -12.26 -2.59 -2.31
N MET A 112 -11.26 -1.91 -1.78
CA MET A 112 -11.46 -0.84 -0.81
C MET A 112 -10.80 0.45 -1.28
N PHE A 113 -11.18 1.55 -0.62
CA PHE A 113 -10.66 2.87 -0.96
C PHE A 113 -10.40 3.68 0.30
N ASN A 114 -9.42 4.58 0.23
CA ASN A 114 -9.31 5.69 1.19
C ASN A 114 -9.67 7.00 0.50
N VAL A 115 -10.46 7.82 1.16
CA VAL A 115 -10.89 9.12 0.64
C VAL A 115 -10.52 10.20 1.65
N PHE A 116 -9.68 11.15 1.25
CA PHE A 116 -9.34 12.33 2.04
C PHE A 116 -10.28 13.47 1.67
N ILE A 117 -10.91 14.13 2.64
CA ILE A 117 -12.05 15.01 2.34
C ILE A 117 -11.96 16.31 3.14
N GLU A 118 -12.04 17.41 2.44
CA GLU A 118 -12.35 18.69 3.06
C GLU A 118 -13.80 18.71 3.54
N THR A 119 -14.02 19.14 4.76
CA THR A 119 -15.37 19.49 5.19
C THR A 119 -15.84 20.77 4.50
N ASP A 120 -17.16 20.97 4.40
CA ASP A 120 -17.71 22.22 3.85
C ASP A 120 -17.21 23.46 4.60
N SER A 121 -16.90 23.33 5.88
CA SER A 121 -16.30 24.42 6.68
C SER A 121 -14.84 24.71 6.29
N VAL A 122 -14.04 23.71 5.97
CA VAL A 122 -12.67 23.88 5.46
C VAL A 122 -12.70 24.52 4.09
N LEU A 123 -13.59 24.07 3.21
CA LEU A 123 -13.78 24.68 1.88
C LEU A 123 -14.21 26.15 2.01
N ALA A 124 -15.19 26.45 2.87
CA ALA A 124 -15.69 27.82 3.10
C ALA A 124 -14.60 28.73 3.68
N ALA A 125 -13.76 28.24 4.59
CA ALA A 125 -12.61 29.00 5.12
C ALA A 125 -11.59 29.36 4.03
N ASN A 126 -11.58 28.63 2.91
CA ASN A 126 -10.77 28.90 1.72
C ASN A 126 -11.55 29.62 0.59
N GLY A 127 -12.74 30.16 0.90
CA GLY A 127 -13.54 30.92 -0.04
C GLY A 127 -14.40 30.08 -0.99
N ILE A 128 -14.52 28.77 -0.76
CA ILE A 128 -15.28 27.83 -1.58
C ILE A 128 -16.59 27.48 -0.86
N ASN A 129 -17.69 28.13 -1.24
CA ASN A 129 -18.99 27.99 -0.55
C ASN A 129 -20.03 27.21 -1.35
N ASN A 130 -19.73 26.84 -2.59
CA ASN A 130 -20.63 26.13 -3.47
C ASN A 130 -19.85 25.38 -4.56
N LEU A 131 -20.55 24.48 -5.26
CA LEU A 131 -19.95 23.64 -6.30
C LEU A 131 -19.33 24.44 -7.45
N GLU A 132 -19.90 25.58 -7.85
CA GLU A 132 -19.35 26.40 -8.93
C GLU A 132 -18.02 27.04 -8.53
N GLN A 133 -17.87 27.45 -7.26
CA GLN A 133 -16.60 27.93 -6.75
C GLN A 133 -15.57 26.81 -6.62
N LEU A 134 -15.98 25.59 -6.26
CA LEU A 134 -15.10 24.42 -6.26
C LEU A 134 -14.60 24.09 -7.68
N LYS A 135 -15.49 24.10 -8.68
CA LYS A 135 -15.13 23.95 -10.09
C LYS A 135 -14.12 25.02 -10.54
N ALA A 136 -14.37 26.26 -10.15
CA ALA A 136 -13.49 27.38 -10.52
C ALA A 136 -12.09 27.22 -9.88
N TYR A 137 -12.04 26.82 -8.62
CA TYR A 137 -10.79 26.52 -7.93
C TYR A 137 -10.04 25.36 -8.60
N ALA A 138 -10.71 24.23 -8.82
CA ALA A 138 -10.12 23.08 -9.51
C ALA A 138 -9.59 23.48 -10.88
N LYS A 139 -10.38 24.25 -11.65
CA LYS A 139 -9.95 24.75 -12.96
C LYS A 139 -8.70 25.62 -12.84
N GLN A 140 -8.65 26.55 -11.91
CA GLN A 140 -7.47 27.41 -11.71
C GLN A 140 -6.20 26.57 -11.46
N VAL A 141 -6.25 25.63 -10.53
CA VAL A 141 -5.10 24.81 -10.14
C VAL A 141 -4.66 23.86 -11.25
N TYR A 142 -5.62 23.12 -11.82
CA TYR A 142 -5.28 22.06 -12.76
C TYR A 142 -5.04 22.55 -14.19
N ASP A 143 -5.63 23.68 -14.61
CA ASP A 143 -5.28 24.32 -15.89
C ASP A 143 -3.84 24.89 -15.86
N GLU A 144 -3.38 25.34 -14.69
CA GLU A 144 -1.99 25.75 -14.53
C GLU A 144 -1.03 24.55 -14.51
N THR A 145 -1.44 23.43 -13.92
CA THR A 145 -0.62 22.23 -13.78
C THR A 145 -0.60 21.40 -15.06
N PHE A 146 -1.71 21.40 -15.82
CA PHE A 146 -1.92 20.65 -17.06
C PHE A 146 -2.48 21.55 -18.18
N PRO A 147 -1.69 22.49 -18.68
CA PRO A 147 -2.17 23.48 -19.66
C PRO A 147 -2.66 22.87 -20.98
N GLU A 148 -2.26 21.63 -21.29
CA GLU A 148 -2.72 20.91 -22.47
C GLU A 148 -4.19 20.48 -22.41
N ASP A 149 -4.78 20.38 -21.22
CA ASP A 149 -6.13 19.85 -21.00
C ASP A 149 -7.18 20.92 -20.64
N VAL A 150 -6.83 22.20 -20.73
CA VAL A 150 -7.70 23.34 -20.34
C VAL A 150 -9.04 23.39 -21.08
N SER A 151 -9.12 22.73 -22.25
CA SER A 151 -10.34 22.65 -23.07
C SER A 151 -11.27 21.48 -22.69
N VAL A 152 -10.84 20.59 -21.80
CA VAL A 152 -11.64 19.43 -21.39
C VAL A 152 -12.75 19.88 -20.45
N SER A 153 -14.00 19.88 -20.95
CA SER A 153 -15.15 20.41 -20.24
C SER A 153 -16.05 19.33 -19.61
N ASP A 154 -15.97 18.09 -20.08
CA ASP A 154 -16.74 16.99 -19.53
C ASP A 154 -16.19 16.60 -18.15
N PRO A 155 -16.96 16.74 -17.05
CA PRO A 155 -16.51 16.41 -15.71
C PRO A 155 -16.21 14.92 -15.50
N THR A 156 -16.72 14.05 -16.36
CA THR A 156 -16.43 12.60 -16.29
C THR A 156 -15.12 12.21 -16.99
N ASP A 157 -14.58 13.06 -17.85
CA ASP A 157 -13.25 12.84 -18.44
C ASP A 157 -12.18 12.96 -17.34
N ARG A 158 -11.31 11.95 -17.27
CA ARG A 158 -10.24 11.87 -16.26
C ARG A 158 -9.21 13.03 -16.35
N ARG A 159 -9.19 13.76 -17.46
CA ARG A 159 -8.34 14.95 -17.67
C ARG A 159 -9.03 16.24 -17.25
N ASN A 160 -10.34 16.21 -16.99
CA ASN A 160 -11.07 17.39 -16.53
C ASN A 160 -10.56 17.86 -15.17
N SER A 161 -10.46 19.15 -14.95
CA SER A 161 -9.88 19.76 -13.75
C SER A 161 -10.62 19.33 -12.48
N LEU A 162 -11.97 19.27 -12.49
CA LEU A 162 -12.74 18.79 -11.34
C LEU A 162 -12.56 17.30 -11.12
N ASN A 163 -12.50 16.48 -12.19
CA ASN A 163 -12.23 15.05 -12.05
C ASN A 163 -10.86 14.81 -11.44
N ARG A 164 -9.84 15.52 -11.89
CA ARG A 164 -8.50 15.45 -11.29
C ARG A 164 -8.51 15.84 -9.83
N PHE A 165 -9.21 16.92 -9.47
CA PHE A 165 -9.34 17.32 -8.08
C PHE A 165 -9.91 16.17 -7.23
N VAL A 166 -11.10 15.68 -7.56
CA VAL A 166 -11.76 14.62 -6.79
C VAL A 166 -10.95 13.33 -6.78
N SER A 167 -10.45 12.90 -7.94
CA SER A 167 -9.70 11.64 -8.04
C SER A 167 -8.34 11.65 -7.33
N TYR A 168 -7.75 12.83 -7.14
CA TYR A 168 -6.52 12.98 -6.35
C TYR A 168 -6.73 12.68 -4.85
N HIS A 169 -7.94 12.84 -4.35
CA HIS A 169 -8.31 12.56 -2.97
C HIS A 169 -8.51 11.07 -2.67
N ILE A 170 -8.43 10.20 -3.68
CA ILE A 170 -8.86 8.81 -3.55
C ILE A 170 -7.68 7.87 -3.81
N LEU A 171 -7.43 6.96 -2.85
CA LEU A 171 -6.54 5.83 -3.02
C LEU A 171 -7.34 4.58 -3.39
N GLY A 172 -6.76 3.70 -4.21
CA GLY A 172 -7.36 2.43 -4.64
C GLY A 172 -7.30 1.31 -3.60
N HIS A 173 -6.99 1.64 -2.35
CA HIS A 173 -6.96 0.71 -1.23
C HIS A 173 -7.53 1.36 0.03
N GLY A 174 -8.05 0.54 0.95
CA GLY A 174 -8.69 0.97 2.19
C GLY A 174 -7.92 0.55 3.43
N ASN A 175 -7.13 1.45 3.99
CA ASN A 175 -6.39 1.22 5.21
C ASN A 175 -6.81 2.22 6.30
N PRO A 176 -6.91 1.81 7.56
CA PRO A 176 -7.15 2.73 8.66
C PRO A 176 -5.98 3.71 8.85
N TYR A 177 -6.23 4.79 9.58
CA TYR A 177 -5.29 5.90 9.79
C TYR A 177 -3.86 5.46 10.12
N TRP A 178 -3.72 4.54 11.09
CA TRP A 178 -2.41 4.09 11.57
C TRP A 178 -1.62 3.24 10.58
N TYR A 179 -2.28 2.74 9.53
CA TYR A 179 -1.65 1.95 8.46
C TYR A 179 -1.32 2.76 7.21
N LEU A 180 -1.62 4.06 7.20
CA LEU A 180 -1.25 4.97 6.11
C LEU A 180 0.24 5.34 6.11
N THR A 181 0.92 5.10 7.21
CA THR A 181 2.38 5.14 7.31
C THR A 181 2.85 3.89 8.05
N SER A 182 4.15 3.65 8.08
CA SER A 182 4.72 2.53 8.84
C SER A 182 4.56 2.64 10.35
N PHE A 183 3.97 3.73 10.84
CA PHE A 183 3.79 3.95 12.25
C PHE A 183 2.55 3.23 12.76
N ASN A 184 2.76 2.08 13.34
CA ASN A 184 1.74 1.38 14.13
C ASN A 184 1.81 1.92 15.56
N GLY A 185 0.96 2.94 15.84
CA GLY A 185 1.00 3.78 17.04
C GLY A 185 1.32 3.07 18.35
N ASP A 186 2.14 3.73 19.11
CA ASP A 186 2.42 3.65 20.54
C ASP A 186 2.91 2.33 21.16
N LYS A 187 2.57 1.13 20.69
CA LYS A 187 2.82 -0.05 21.50
C LYS A 187 4.13 -0.78 21.18
N TYR A 188 4.63 -0.74 19.95
CA TYR A 188 5.68 -1.67 19.55
C TYR A 188 6.90 -1.02 18.89
N PHE A 189 6.74 0.07 18.16
CA PHE A 189 7.85 0.70 17.46
C PHE A 189 8.87 1.39 18.38
N THR A 190 8.45 1.88 19.52
CA THR A 190 9.34 2.58 20.48
C THR A 190 10.18 1.64 21.32
N TYR A 191 9.78 0.38 21.47
CA TYR A 191 10.47 -0.57 22.35
C TYR A 191 11.44 -1.50 21.63
N TRP A 192 11.19 -1.81 20.35
CA TRP A 192 11.91 -2.86 19.63
C TRP A 192 12.69 -2.36 18.42
N GLN A 193 12.37 -1.21 17.95
CA GLN A 193 13.10 -0.57 16.86
C GLN A 193 13.89 0.58 17.43
N ASP A 194 15.17 0.58 17.17
CA ASP A 194 15.99 1.79 17.29
C ASP A 194 15.49 2.70 16.18
N VAL A 195 14.41 3.42 16.47
CA VAL A 195 13.68 4.23 15.50
C VAL A 195 14.47 5.48 15.21
N ASN A 196 15.58 5.31 14.58
CA ASN A 196 16.14 6.32 13.69
C ASN A 196 15.49 6.23 12.31
N MET A 197 14.20 5.91 12.28
CA MET A 197 13.44 6.05 11.05
C MET A 197 13.27 7.54 10.78
N ALA A 198 14.25 8.10 10.11
CA ALA A 198 14.19 9.48 9.65
C ALA A 198 12.97 9.71 8.73
N ASP A 199 12.29 8.65 8.30
CA ASP A 199 11.31 8.74 7.25
C ASP A 199 10.10 7.83 7.47
N MET A 200 9.20 8.29 8.34
CA MET A 200 7.88 7.66 8.50
C MET A 200 6.94 8.15 7.40
N SER A 201 7.34 7.91 6.17
CA SER A 201 6.61 8.33 4.99
C SER A 201 6.24 7.13 4.13
N ALA A 202 5.07 7.20 3.50
CA ALA A 202 4.63 6.25 2.51
C ALA A 202 4.02 7.00 1.30
N TRP A 203 4.25 6.49 0.10
CA TRP A 203 3.75 7.07 -1.13
C TRP A 203 2.73 6.14 -1.76
N TYR A 204 1.68 6.70 -2.30
CA TYR A 204 0.56 5.95 -2.87
C TYR A 204 0.13 6.55 -4.20
N ALA A 205 -0.11 5.71 -5.19
CA ALA A 205 -0.82 6.12 -6.39
C ALA A 205 -2.26 6.49 -6.02
N THR A 206 -2.75 7.60 -6.57
CA THR A 206 -4.14 8.00 -6.41
C THR A 206 -5.00 7.51 -7.58
N LEU A 207 -6.32 7.66 -7.50
CA LEU A 207 -7.19 7.44 -8.66
C LEU A 207 -7.01 8.53 -9.74
N MET A 208 -6.39 9.66 -9.45
CA MET A 208 -6.00 10.62 -10.49
C MET A 208 -4.90 10.00 -11.36
N PRO A 209 -5.08 9.94 -12.69
CA PRO A 209 -4.07 9.38 -13.58
C PRO A 209 -2.71 10.07 -13.41
N HIS A 210 -1.66 9.27 -13.30
CA HIS A 210 -0.27 9.70 -13.20
C HIS A 210 0.03 10.63 -12.01
N ALA A 211 -0.71 10.47 -10.92
CA ALA A 211 -0.48 11.23 -9.70
C ALA A 211 -0.38 10.33 -8.47
N ALA A 212 0.52 10.70 -7.58
CA ALA A 212 0.68 10.09 -6.28
C ALA A 212 0.52 11.12 -5.18
N LEU A 213 0.33 10.65 -3.96
CA LEU A 213 0.45 11.46 -2.76
C LEU A 213 1.41 10.82 -1.76
N LYS A 214 1.93 11.64 -0.86
CA LYS A 214 2.81 11.22 0.23
C LYS A 214 2.03 11.35 1.55
N CYS A 215 1.99 10.27 2.32
CA CYS A 215 1.58 10.30 3.72
C CYS A 215 2.83 10.33 4.60
N SER A 216 2.87 11.20 5.60
CA SER A 216 4.00 11.30 6.52
C SER A 216 3.54 11.61 7.94
N TYR A 217 4.22 11.02 8.92
CA TYR A 217 3.98 11.27 10.34
C TYR A 217 5.24 11.87 10.97
N PRO A 218 5.35 13.21 11.05
CA PRO A 218 6.50 13.84 11.68
C PRO A 218 6.46 13.62 13.20
N MET A 219 7.53 13.08 13.76
CA MET A 219 7.68 12.71 15.18
C MET A 219 7.92 13.93 16.12
N GLY A 220 7.22 15.04 15.90
CA GLY A 220 7.39 16.28 16.70
C GLY A 220 6.29 16.50 17.73
N GLU A 221 6.61 17.15 18.86
CA GLU A 221 5.61 17.48 19.89
C GLU A 221 4.55 18.46 19.39
N GLU A 222 4.92 19.40 18.53
CA GLU A 222 4.02 20.43 18.01
C GLU A 222 3.24 20.03 16.76
N ASN A 223 3.65 18.94 16.09
CA ASN A 223 3.06 18.51 14.83
C ASN A 223 2.68 17.01 14.89
N ARG A 224 1.99 16.61 15.94
CA ARG A 224 1.50 15.23 16.05
C ARG A 224 0.32 15.03 15.13
N GLY A 225 0.50 14.19 14.14
CA GLY A 225 -0.54 13.81 13.21
C GLY A 225 0.02 13.35 11.88
N LEU A 226 -0.83 12.73 11.09
CA LEU A 226 -0.49 12.31 9.75
C LEU A 226 -0.78 13.45 8.77
N PHE A 227 0.21 13.77 7.97
CA PHE A 227 0.15 14.81 6.94
C PHE A 227 0.20 14.21 5.55
N ILE A 228 -0.53 14.82 4.64
CA ILE A 228 -0.50 14.51 3.23
C ILE A 228 0.32 15.57 2.50
N ASN A 229 1.25 15.14 1.65
CA ASN A 229 2.13 16.00 0.85
C ASN A 229 2.96 16.98 1.69
N ARG A 230 3.38 16.56 2.88
CA ARG A 230 4.32 17.33 3.68
C ARG A 230 5.75 17.11 3.16
N ARG A 231 6.52 18.19 3.10
CA ARG A 231 7.96 18.17 2.95
C ARG A 231 8.63 18.96 4.06
N GLY A 232 9.70 18.45 4.61
CA GLY A 232 10.44 19.08 5.70
C GLY A 232 10.77 18.07 6.78
N LEU A 233 11.67 18.47 7.68
CA LEU A 233 11.98 17.74 8.90
C LEU A 233 10.87 17.97 9.94
N LYS A 234 10.97 17.23 11.05
CA LYS A 234 10.13 17.34 12.24
C LYS A 234 9.87 18.82 12.65
N ASP A 235 10.92 19.61 12.75
CA ASP A 235 10.89 20.95 13.34
C ASP A 235 11.24 22.07 12.34
N GLY A 236 11.20 21.80 11.03
CA GLY A 236 11.55 22.82 10.04
C GLY A 236 11.77 22.33 8.63
N PRO A 237 12.47 23.13 7.83
CA PRO A 237 12.84 22.76 6.46
C PRO A 237 13.72 21.50 6.41
N ASP A 238 13.64 20.79 5.30
CA ASP A 238 14.58 19.72 5.01
C ASP A 238 16.03 20.27 4.79
N LYS A 239 16.97 19.39 4.62
CA LYS A 239 18.38 19.75 4.41
C LYS A 239 18.63 20.61 3.15
N TYR A 240 17.67 20.71 2.25
CA TYR A 240 17.70 21.60 1.08
C TYR A 240 17.00 22.94 1.35
N GLY A 241 16.58 23.19 2.58
CA GLY A 241 15.86 24.40 2.95
C GLY A 241 14.40 24.43 2.49
N LYS A 242 13.83 23.28 2.13
CA LYS A 242 12.45 23.16 1.67
C LYS A 242 11.51 22.83 2.81
N LEU A 243 10.39 23.56 2.87
CA LEU A 243 9.29 23.30 3.80
C LEU A 243 7.96 23.47 3.07
N VAL A 244 7.20 22.40 2.97
CA VAL A 244 5.80 22.40 2.57
C VAL A 244 5.01 21.75 3.70
N ARG A 245 4.05 22.47 4.28
CA ARG A 245 3.28 21.97 5.42
C ARG A 245 2.48 20.73 5.06
N GLY A 246 1.92 20.69 3.86
CA GLY A 246 0.90 19.71 3.49
C GLY A 246 -0.41 19.92 4.25
N VAL A 247 -1.33 18.99 4.13
CA VAL A 247 -2.60 18.96 4.84
C VAL A 247 -2.61 17.86 5.89
N MET A 248 -3.21 18.12 7.04
CA MET A 248 -3.22 17.18 8.17
C MET A 248 -4.57 16.46 8.24
N ILE A 249 -4.54 15.17 8.54
CA ILE A 249 -5.75 14.40 8.84
C ILE A 249 -6.24 14.76 10.23
N LEU A 250 -7.54 15.05 10.35
CA LEU A 250 -8.20 15.51 11.55
C LEU A 250 -8.95 14.38 12.27
N ALA A 251 -8.88 14.37 13.57
CA ALA A 251 -9.79 13.56 14.39
C ALA A 251 -11.18 14.21 14.47
N ASP A 252 -12.23 13.42 14.43
CA ASP A 252 -13.63 13.86 14.60
C ASP A 252 -14.16 13.47 15.98
N GLY A 253 -13.75 14.21 16.97
CA GLY A 253 -14.19 14.01 18.34
C GLY A 253 -13.90 12.61 18.87
N GLU A 254 -14.92 11.94 19.42
CA GLU A 254 -14.81 10.58 19.96
C GLU A 254 -14.73 9.48 18.88
N GLN A 255 -15.06 9.78 17.62
CA GLN A 255 -14.96 8.86 16.50
C GLN A 255 -13.49 8.65 16.06
N GLY A 256 -12.58 9.52 16.51
CA GLY A 256 -11.17 9.44 16.12
C GLY A 256 -10.94 9.87 14.68
N PHE A 257 -10.02 9.19 14.00
CA PHE A 257 -9.62 9.53 12.63
C PHE A 257 -10.40 8.70 11.59
N ASP A 258 -10.76 7.47 11.93
CA ASP A 258 -11.29 6.47 11.00
C ASP A 258 -12.80 6.58 10.86
N HIS A 259 -13.25 7.06 9.72
CA HIS A 259 -14.65 6.94 9.32
C HIS A 259 -14.82 5.72 8.42
N LYS A 260 -15.09 4.56 9.03
CA LYS A 260 -15.19 3.28 8.34
C LYS A 260 -16.53 3.15 7.60
N CYS A 261 -16.44 2.81 6.32
CA CYS A 261 -17.54 2.32 5.48
C CYS A 261 -17.29 0.86 5.13
N PHE A 262 -18.22 0.20 4.46
CA PHE A 262 -18.05 -1.21 4.11
C PHE A 262 -16.85 -1.45 3.19
N ASN A 263 -16.63 -0.57 2.22
CA ASN A 263 -15.57 -0.70 1.23
C ASN A 263 -14.47 0.36 1.37
N GLY A 264 -14.15 0.78 2.61
CA GLY A 264 -13.01 1.65 2.86
C GLY A 264 -13.22 2.66 3.97
N TYR A 265 -12.39 3.68 3.94
CA TYR A 265 -12.36 4.73 4.95
C TYR A 265 -12.40 6.11 4.31
N TYR A 266 -12.96 7.08 5.01
CA TYR A 266 -12.73 8.48 4.68
C TYR A 266 -12.16 9.24 5.87
N PHE A 267 -11.39 10.27 5.56
CA PHE A 267 -10.65 11.07 6.54
C PHE A 267 -10.89 12.56 6.30
N TYR A 268 -11.20 13.30 7.33
CA TYR A 268 -11.24 14.75 7.24
C TYR A 268 -9.84 15.32 7.23
N ILE A 269 -9.65 16.39 6.45
CA ILE A 269 -8.38 17.10 6.33
C ILE A 269 -8.55 18.60 6.63
N ASP A 270 -7.47 19.23 7.11
CA ASP A 270 -7.48 20.59 7.61
C ASP A 270 -7.22 21.69 6.56
N GLY A 271 -7.00 21.31 5.32
CA GLY A 271 -6.71 22.22 4.22
C GLY A 271 -7.12 21.62 2.89
N ILE A 272 -6.98 22.37 1.80
CA ILE A 272 -7.32 21.86 0.47
C ILE A 272 -6.19 21.00 -0.06
N LEU A 273 -6.52 19.76 -0.41
CA LEU A 273 -5.62 18.81 -1.02
C LEU A 273 -5.64 18.98 -2.54
N ALA A 274 -4.53 19.34 -3.14
CA ALA A 274 -4.42 19.51 -4.58
C ALA A 274 -3.09 19.01 -5.13
N TYR A 275 -3.11 18.49 -6.36
CA TYR A 275 -1.92 18.15 -7.12
C TYR A 275 -1.50 19.37 -7.97
N ASP A 276 -1.04 20.39 -7.28
CA ASP A 276 -0.54 21.61 -7.87
C ASP A 276 0.95 21.48 -8.27
N LYS A 277 1.51 22.50 -8.86
CA LYS A 277 2.93 22.53 -9.25
C LYS A 277 3.86 22.35 -8.05
N THR A 278 3.54 22.93 -6.91
CA THR A 278 4.37 22.81 -5.71
C THR A 278 4.39 21.35 -5.22
N THR A 279 3.22 20.73 -5.13
CA THR A 279 3.10 19.31 -4.77
C THR A 279 3.85 18.42 -5.76
N ARG A 280 3.64 18.64 -7.05
CA ARG A 280 4.27 17.82 -8.10
C ARG A 280 5.78 17.99 -8.13
N ASP A 281 6.27 19.21 -8.16
CA ASP A 281 7.67 19.51 -8.49
C ASP A 281 8.55 19.59 -7.22
N GLU A 282 8.03 20.16 -6.11
CA GLU A 282 8.82 20.39 -4.91
C GLU A 282 8.66 19.32 -3.84
N VAL A 283 7.48 18.68 -3.73
CA VAL A 283 7.27 17.58 -2.78
C VAL A 283 7.59 16.26 -3.46
N LEU A 284 6.85 15.89 -4.50
CA LEU A 284 6.96 14.58 -5.11
C LEU A 284 8.14 14.45 -6.07
N GLY A 285 8.41 15.49 -6.85
CA GLY A 285 9.43 15.46 -7.91
C GLY A 285 10.88 15.63 -7.44
N SER A 286 11.10 15.92 -6.17
CA SER A 286 12.44 16.22 -5.65
C SER A 286 12.79 15.59 -4.31
N GLU A 287 11.98 14.64 -3.85
CA GLU A 287 12.28 13.76 -2.72
C GLU A 287 12.52 12.33 -3.17
N LEU A 288 13.29 11.57 -2.40
CA LEU A 288 13.39 10.12 -2.56
C LEU A 288 12.08 9.48 -2.11
N TRP A 289 11.51 8.60 -2.94
CA TRP A 289 10.39 7.75 -2.54
C TRP A 289 10.92 6.38 -2.16
N ARG A 290 10.61 5.94 -0.97
CA ARG A 290 10.80 4.55 -0.56
C ARG A 290 9.42 3.92 -0.41
N MET A 291 9.14 2.94 -1.23
CA MET A 291 7.84 2.30 -1.30
C MET A 291 8.00 0.83 -0.99
N ASP A 292 7.36 0.41 0.06
CA ASP A 292 7.19 -1.00 0.35
C ASP A 292 6.61 -1.72 -0.88
N PHE A 293 7.08 -2.94 -1.15
CA PHE A 293 6.64 -3.70 -2.33
C PHE A 293 5.12 -3.82 -2.40
N LYS A 294 4.46 -4.08 -1.27
CA LYS A 294 3.00 -4.22 -1.22
C LYS A 294 2.23 -2.96 -1.62
N THR A 295 2.81 -1.76 -1.42
CA THR A 295 2.16 -0.51 -1.81
C THR A 295 2.09 -0.32 -3.32
N LEU A 296 2.80 -1.14 -4.09
CA LEU A 296 2.74 -1.14 -5.56
C LEU A 296 1.48 -1.83 -6.09
N SER A 297 0.81 -2.65 -5.28
CA SER A 297 -0.42 -3.33 -5.67
C SER A 297 -1.57 -3.06 -4.70
N PRO A 298 -2.67 -2.44 -5.17
CA PRO A 298 -3.87 -2.24 -4.36
C PRO A 298 -4.44 -3.54 -3.79
N ASP A 299 -4.31 -4.64 -4.50
CA ASP A 299 -4.78 -5.96 -4.06
C ASP A 299 -4.14 -6.39 -2.75
N ILE A 300 -2.82 -6.26 -2.66
CA ILE A 300 -2.07 -6.62 -1.46
C ILE A 300 -2.45 -5.67 -0.32
N MET A 301 -2.59 -4.40 -0.61
CA MET A 301 -2.98 -3.40 0.40
C MET A 301 -4.39 -3.62 0.92
N ASN A 302 -5.33 -4.04 0.07
CA ASN A 302 -6.73 -4.30 0.46
C ASN A 302 -6.92 -5.58 1.27
N ASP A 303 -6.00 -6.51 1.15
CA ASP A 303 -6.06 -7.80 1.84
C ASP A 303 -5.41 -7.76 3.24
N SER A 304 -4.92 -6.61 3.65
CA SER A 304 -3.88 -6.50 4.64
C SER A 304 -4.27 -5.81 5.95
N GLU A 305 -5.48 -5.97 6.45
CA GLU A 305 -5.67 -5.67 7.86
C GLU A 305 -4.61 -6.47 8.65
N GLY A 306 -3.53 -5.80 9.06
CA GLY A 306 -2.43 -6.37 9.83
C GLY A 306 -1.20 -6.82 9.04
N LEU A 307 -1.02 -6.54 7.74
CA LEU A 307 0.26 -6.81 7.06
C LEU A 307 1.35 -5.80 7.43
N ARG A 308 1.02 -4.63 7.94
CA ARG A 308 2.02 -3.67 8.42
C ARG A 308 2.32 -3.87 9.90
N GLY A 309 3.05 -4.94 10.22
CA GLY A 309 3.64 -5.12 11.55
C GLY A 309 2.65 -5.23 12.72
N ASP A 310 1.45 -5.74 12.52
CA ASP A 310 0.55 -6.03 13.63
C ASP A 310 1.04 -7.27 14.39
N TYR A 311 1.87 -7.03 15.41
CA TYR A 311 2.42 -8.06 16.26
C TYR A 311 1.42 -8.65 17.26
N ASP A 312 0.28 -8.00 17.50
CA ASP A 312 -0.70 -8.44 18.50
C ASP A 312 -1.41 -9.72 18.05
N THR A 313 -1.48 -10.00 16.75
CA THR A 313 -2.07 -11.23 16.23
C THR A 313 -1.07 -12.37 16.06
N CYS A 314 0.21 -12.08 16.19
CA CYS A 314 1.26 -13.07 16.09
C CYS A 314 1.57 -13.68 17.48
N ASP A 315 0.72 -14.56 17.96
CA ASP A 315 1.07 -15.55 18.98
C ASP A 315 2.10 -16.54 18.40
N CYS A 316 3.22 -16.00 17.90
CA CYS A 316 4.32 -16.84 17.44
C CYS A 316 4.98 -17.44 18.68
N PRO A 317 4.85 -18.74 18.96
CA PRO A 317 5.60 -19.36 20.04
C PRO A 317 7.09 -19.19 19.75
N GLU A 318 7.88 -18.95 20.79
CA GLU A 318 9.35 -18.84 20.69
C GLU A 318 10.00 -20.06 20.01
N THR A 319 9.27 -21.16 19.95
CA THR A 319 9.60 -22.36 19.17
C THR A 319 8.34 -22.83 18.44
N PRO A 320 8.39 -23.01 17.12
CA PRO A 320 7.25 -23.54 16.39
C PRO A 320 6.96 -24.96 16.88
N ASP A 321 5.75 -25.19 17.38
CA ASP A 321 5.22 -26.53 17.51
C ASP A 321 4.61 -26.92 16.16
N PRO A 322 5.28 -27.76 15.37
CA PRO A 322 4.81 -28.08 14.01
C PRO A 322 3.49 -28.85 13.99
N VAL A 323 3.00 -29.30 15.14
CA VAL A 323 1.78 -30.11 15.26
C VAL A 323 0.58 -29.29 15.74
N ASN A 324 0.77 -28.39 16.70
CA ASN A 324 -0.33 -27.72 17.38
C ASN A 324 -0.43 -26.21 17.13
N LYS A 325 0.65 -25.56 16.72
CA LYS A 325 0.68 -24.15 16.31
C LYS A 325 1.61 -24.02 15.11
N PRO A 326 1.12 -24.31 13.91
CA PRO A 326 1.87 -23.97 12.69
C PRO A 326 2.19 -22.48 12.74
N TRP A 327 3.26 -22.08 12.09
CA TRP A 327 3.64 -20.68 11.93
C TRP A 327 2.43 -19.89 11.45
N VAL A 328 1.71 -19.27 12.37
CA VAL A 328 0.56 -18.43 12.09
C VAL A 328 1.12 -17.05 11.80
N GLY A 329 1.35 -16.77 10.58
CA GLY A 329 1.94 -15.49 10.18
C GLY A 329 2.34 -15.50 8.70
N TRP A 330 2.26 -16.64 8.12
CA TRP A 330 2.44 -16.85 6.69
C TRP A 330 1.03 -16.91 6.09
N ASP A 331 0.40 -16.12 5.40
CA ASP A 331 0.88 -15.42 4.32
C ASP A 331 -0.18 -15.46 3.26
N HIS A 332 -0.44 -14.32 2.78
CA HIS A 332 -1.36 -14.20 1.67
C HIS A 332 -0.60 -14.52 0.40
N ILE A 333 -1.15 -15.40 -0.43
CA ILE A 333 -0.57 -15.78 -1.72
C ILE A 333 -1.37 -15.11 -2.82
N TYR A 334 -0.67 -14.37 -3.67
CA TYR A 334 -1.26 -13.64 -4.79
C TYR A 334 -0.80 -14.25 -6.11
N ARG A 335 -1.74 -14.47 -7.00
CA ARG A 335 -1.45 -14.95 -8.35
C ARG A 335 -1.47 -13.81 -9.34
N TRP A 336 -0.58 -13.88 -10.32
CA TRP A 336 -0.40 -12.84 -11.32
C TRP A 336 -1.67 -12.55 -12.14
N ASP A 337 -2.48 -13.57 -12.40
CA ASP A 337 -3.67 -13.48 -13.23
C ASP A 337 -4.86 -12.80 -12.55
N CYS A 338 -4.71 -12.38 -11.31
CA CYS A 338 -5.76 -11.69 -10.56
C CYS A 338 -5.26 -10.45 -9.81
N MET A 339 -4.09 -9.93 -10.14
CA MET A 339 -3.51 -8.75 -9.49
C MET A 339 -3.64 -7.50 -10.34
N GLU A 340 -3.82 -6.36 -9.68
CA GLU A 340 -3.66 -5.04 -10.28
C GLU A 340 -2.18 -4.62 -10.20
N ASN A 341 -1.69 -3.94 -11.25
CA ASN A 341 -0.32 -3.41 -11.35
C ASN A 341 0.83 -4.43 -11.35
N ILE A 342 0.57 -5.71 -11.09
CA ILE A 342 1.59 -6.76 -11.13
C ILE A 342 1.03 -7.91 -11.98
N THR A 343 1.79 -8.29 -12.99
CA THR A 343 1.47 -9.44 -13.87
C THR A 343 2.66 -10.37 -13.92
N GLY A 344 2.41 -11.65 -14.23
CA GLY A 344 3.49 -12.63 -14.33
C GLY A 344 3.17 -13.73 -15.33
N ASP A 345 4.21 -14.44 -15.75
CA ASP A 345 4.08 -15.60 -16.65
C ASP A 345 3.61 -16.82 -15.84
N MET A 346 2.34 -17.18 -16.04
CA MET A 346 1.73 -18.33 -15.38
C MET A 346 2.26 -19.68 -15.86
N THR A 347 3.07 -19.71 -16.91
CA THR A 347 3.72 -20.94 -17.41
C THR A 347 5.01 -21.28 -16.67
N LYS A 348 5.57 -20.31 -15.93
CA LYS A 348 6.70 -20.54 -15.03
C LYS A 348 6.26 -21.37 -13.83
N ASP A 349 7.21 -22.03 -13.18
CA ASP A 349 6.95 -22.79 -11.93
C ASP A 349 6.81 -21.84 -10.71
N SER A 350 6.48 -20.62 -10.98
CA SER A 350 6.19 -19.62 -9.96
C SER A 350 4.82 -19.87 -9.37
N ARG A 351 4.75 -19.68 -8.09
CA ARG A 351 3.54 -19.82 -7.29
C ARG A 351 2.87 -18.48 -7.00
N GLY A 352 3.34 -17.41 -7.65
CA GLY A 352 2.91 -16.04 -7.40
C GLY A 352 3.71 -15.36 -6.30
N LEU A 353 3.17 -14.30 -5.75
CA LEU A 353 3.74 -13.56 -4.64
C LEU A 353 3.23 -14.10 -3.31
N VAL A 354 4.14 -14.25 -2.36
CA VAL A 354 3.82 -14.59 -0.98
C VAL A 354 4.18 -13.39 -0.12
N ALA A 355 3.16 -12.64 0.31
CA ALA A 355 3.39 -11.55 1.26
C ALA A 355 3.50 -12.11 2.67
N THR A 356 4.50 -11.67 3.40
CA THR A 356 4.77 -12.09 4.78
C THR A 356 4.61 -10.91 5.72
N ARG A 357 4.05 -11.18 6.90
CA ARG A 357 4.11 -10.21 8.00
C ARG A 357 5.50 -10.24 8.62
N ALA A 358 5.93 -9.10 9.10
CA ALA A 358 7.12 -9.06 9.92
C ALA A 358 6.92 -9.89 11.17
N HIS A 359 7.81 -10.80 11.33
CA HIS A 359 8.07 -11.39 12.62
C HIS A 359 8.95 -10.40 13.43
N LYS A 360 8.80 -10.34 14.75
CA LYS A 360 9.64 -9.49 15.62
C LYS A 360 11.16 -9.68 15.46
N TYR A 361 11.59 -10.60 14.63
CA TYR A 361 12.98 -10.91 14.32
C TYR A 361 13.36 -10.63 12.86
N TYR A 362 12.43 -10.13 12.02
CA TYR A 362 12.73 -9.80 10.64
C TYR A 362 13.09 -8.32 10.49
N TRP A 363 13.87 -8.02 9.52
CA TRP A 363 14.61 -6.80 9.26
C TRP A 363 14.04 -6.03 8.09
N ASP A 364 12.82 -6.37 7.77
CA ASP A 364 12.12 -5.90 6.61
C ASP A 364 11.66 -4.45 6.82
N TRP A 365 11.72 -3.66 5.78
CA TRP A 365 11.22 -2.28 5.80
C TRP A 365 9.73 -2.29 6.11
N GLN A 366 9.32 -1.50 7.11
CA GLN A 366 7.95 -1.44 7.59
C GLN A 366 7.39 -2.78 8.11
N GLY A 367 8.26 -3.73 8.34
CA GLY A 367 7.91 -4.95 9.05
C GLY A 367 7.21 -6.00 8.19
N ASP A 368 7.40 -6.01 6.90
CA ASP A 368 6.94 -7.06 6.01
C ASP A 368 7.80 -7.17 4.74
N ALA A 369 7.65 -8.29 4.04
CA ALA A 369 8.36 -8.55 2.82
C ALA A 369 7.51 -9.37 1.86
N VAL A 370 7.88 -9.39 0.60
CA VAL A 370 7.24 -10.22 -0.41
C VAL A 370 8.26 -11.21 -0.97
N TYR A 371 7.88 -12.48 -0.95
CA TYR A 371 8.67 -13.55 -1.53
C TYR A 371 8.07 -14.00 -2.85
N VAL A 372 8.94 -14.32 -3.80
CA VAL A 372 8.59 -15.09 -4.97
C VAL A 372 9.32 -16.43 -4.89
N ILE A 373 8.58 -17.52 -4.99
CA ILE A 373 9.12 -18.85 -4.81
C ILE A 373 9.05 -19.61 -6.13
N GLY A 374 10.15 -20.22 -6.53
CA GLY A 374 10.30 -20.89 -7.82
C GLY A 374 10.71 -19.94 -8.95
N ASP A 375 10.63 -20.44 -10.18
CA ASP A 375 10.93 -19.64 -11.37
C ASP A 375 9.81 -18.64 -11.65
N TYR A 376 10.18 -17.41 -11.92
CA TYR A 376 9.23 -16.32 -12.16
C TYR A 376 9.67 -15.41 -13.30
N ASP A 377 8.70 -14.79 -13.89
CA ASP A 377 8.86 -13.68 -14.83
C ASP A 377 7.69 -12.73 -14.56
N MET A 378 7.94 -11.65 -13.85
CA MET A 378 6.91 -10.72 -13.43
C MET A 378 7.18 -9.32 -13.93
N THR A 379 6.11 -8.59 -14.21
CA THR A 379 6.14 -7.18 -14.59
C THR A 379 5.31 -6.37 -13.61
N ILE A 380 5.94 -5.35 -13.04
CA ILE A 380 5.36 -4.43 -12.08
C ILE A 380 5.15 -3.09 -12.76
N LYS A 381 3.95 -2.56 -12.72
CA LYS A 381 3.69 -1.17 -13.06
C LYS A 381 4.24 -0.31 -11.92
N LEU A 382 5.20 0.53 -12.25
CA LEU A 382 5.83 1.43 -11.29
C LEU A 382 4.87 2.55 -10.86
N PRO A 383 5.10 3.20 -9.70
CA PRO A 383 4.28 4.31 -9.26
C PRO A 383 4.35 5.46 -10.25
N PRO A 384 3.36 6.36 -10.26
CA PRO A 384 3.29 7.48 -11.17
C PRO A 384 4.33 8.56 -10.79
N LEU A 385 5.55 8.39 -11.26
CA LEU A 385 6.65 9.31 -10.99
C LEU A 385 6.45 10.62 -11.78
N PRO A 386 6.63 11.79 -11.15
CA PRO A 386 6.69 13.06 -11.85
C PRO A 386 7.73 13.06 -12.98
N ALA A 387 7.56 13.98 -13.94
CA ALA A 387 8.51 14.11 -15.05
C ALA A 387 9.92 14.39 -14.54
N GLY A 388 10.88 13.61 -15.04
CA GLY A 388 12.27 13.70 -14.59
C GLY A 388 13.04 12.41 -14.82
N GLU A 389 14.30 12.40 -14.40
CA GLU A 389 15.16 11.22 -14.39
C GLU A 389 15.21 10.65 -12.97
N TRP A 390 14.98 9.35 -12.87
CA TRP A 390 14.86 8.64 -11.60
C TRP A 390 15.75 7.41 -11.61
N GLU A 391 16.53 7.22 -10.54
CA GLU A 391 17.23 5.97 -10.29
C GLU A 391 16.30 5.03 -9.50
N VAL A 392 16.15 3.81 -10.01
CA VAL A 392 15.37 2.75 -9.34
C VAL A 392 16.32 1.87 -8.57
N ARG A 393 16.02 1.65 -7.29
CA ARG A 393 16.80 0.78 -6.41
C ARG A 393 15.89 -0.29 -5.82
N LEU A 394 16.45 -1.47 -5.61
CA LEU A 394 15.80 -2.59 -4.93
C LEU A 394 16.33 -2.69 -3.51
N GLY A 395 15.45 -2.64 -2.51
CA GLY A 395 15.70 -3.11 -1.16
C GLY A 395 15.47 -4.61 -1.07
N THR A 396 16.47 -5.34 -0.62
CA THR A 396 16.40 -6.79 -0.48
C THR A 396 17.26 -7.27 0.66
N TYR A 397 16.93 -8.42 1.17
CA TYR A 397 17.70 -9.11 2.20
C TYR A 397 18.54 -10.22 1.59
N ALA A 398 19.81 -10.24 1.98
CA ALA A 398 20.76 -11.25 1.53
C ALA A 398 20.55 -12.58 2.27
N ASP A 399 20.12 -13.61 1.56
CA ASP A 399 19.93 -14.95 2.11
C ASP A 399 20.55 -16.02 1.20
N PRO A 400 21.23 -17.05 1.75
CA PRO A 400 21.88 -18.09 0.94
C PRO A 400 20.95 -18.83 -0.01
N SER A 401 19.64 -18.87 0.28
CA SER A 401 18.65 -19.55 -0.55
C SER A 401 18.21 -18.76 -1.79
N LYS A 402 18.56 -17.49 -1.91
CA LYS A 402 18.09 -16.63 -3.01
C LYS A 402 18.86 -16.88 -4.29
N GLY A 403 18.12 -16.77 -5.40
CA GLY A 403 18.63 -16.98 -6.75
C GLY A 403 19.14 -15.72 -7.42
N ALA A 404 19.34 -15.82 -8.74
CA ALA A 404 19.67 -14.68 -9.58
C ALA A 404 18.51 -14.28 -10.46
N ALA A 405 18.42 -12.97 -10.75
CA ALA A 405 17.41 -12.42 -11.63
C ALA A 405 18.00 -11.40 -12.61
N ARG A 406 17.32 -11.24 -13.72
CA ARG A 406 17.52 -10.19 -14.71
C ARG A 406 16.45 -9.12 -14.52
N PHE A 407 16.88 -7.86 -14.65
CA PHE A 407 15.97 -6.72 -14.48
C PHE A 407 15.88 -5.90 -15.75
N TYR A 408 14.66 -5.45 -16.03
CA TYR A 408 14.36 -4.62 -17.19
C TYR A 408 13.59 -3.38 -16.71
N LEU A 409 14.01 -2.21 -17.15
CA LEU A 409 13.25 -0.97 -16.97
C LEU A 409 12.68 -0.53 -18.32
N ASN A 410 11.37 -0.37 -18.40
CA ASN A 410 10.64 -0.03 -19.63
C ASN A 410 11.01 -0.93 -20.83
N GLY A 411 11.24 -2.21 -20.58
CA GLY A 411 11.59 -3.21 -21.59
C GLY A 411 13.08 -3.32 -21.93
N GLU A 412 13.92 -2.41 -21.45
CA GLU A 412 15.36 -2.45 -21.67
C GLU A 412 16.07 -3.19 -20.51
N VAL A 413 16.96 -4.12 -20.83
CA VAL A 413 17.77 -4.82 -19.82
C VAL A 413 18.70 -3.80 -19.15
N THR A 414 18.55 -3.63 -17.85
CA THR A 414 19.42 -2.76 -17.06
C THR A 414 20.41 -3.57 -16.22
N ILE A 415 19.97 -4.73 -15.76
CA ILE A 415 20.84 -5.68 -15.05
C ILE A 415 20.68 -7.05 -15.71
N ASP A 416 21.73 -7.56 -16.34
CA ASP A 416 21.68 -8.84 -17.02
C ASP A 416 21.61 -10.02 -16.04
N SER A 417 22.28 -9.91 -14.89
CA SER A 417 22.23 -10.91 -13.82
C SER A 417 22.62 -10.28 -12.48
N LEU A 418 21.69 -10.25 -11.55
CA LEU A 418 21.96 -9.97 -10.14
C LEU A 418 21.74 -11.25 -9.35
N ASN A 419 22.81 -11.79 -8.79
CA ASN A 419 22.71 -12.86 -7.81
C ASN A 419 22.39 -12.27 -6.43
N MET A 420 21.24 -12.62 -5.87
CA MET A 420 20.73 -12.12 -4.60
C MET A 420 21.12 -13.03 -3.42
N SER A 421 21.97 -14.04 -3.64
CA SER A 421 22.51 -14.83 -2.54
C SER A 421 23.36 -13.97 -1.61
N LYS A 422 23.46 -14.41 -0.36
CA LYS A 422 24.22 -13.68 0.67
C LYS A 422 25.66 -13.37 0.22
N GLU A 423 26.39 -14.40 -0.25
CA GLU A 423 27.77 -14.26 -0.65
C GLU A 423 27.94 -13.25 -1.79
N ALA A 424 27.04 -13.28 -2.78
CA ALA A 424 27.12 -12.38 -3.92
C ALA A 424 26.81 -10.93 -3.54
N LEU A 425 25.83 -10.70 -2.66
CA LEU A 425 25.50 -9.36 -2.18
C LEU A 425 26.58 -8.80 -1.24
N ASP A 426 27.19 -9.65 -0.40
CA ASP A 426 28.34 -9.28 0.43
C ASP A 426 29.53 -8.82 -0.46
N ASP A 427 29.81 -9.53 -1.55
CA ASP A 427 30.84 -9.16 -2.51
C ASP A 427 30.54 -7.84 -3.23
N LEU A 428 29.28 -7.63 -3.63
CA LEU A 428 28.85 -6.38 -4.26
C LEU A 428 28.95 -5.20 -3.29
N PHE A 429 28.62 -5.40 -2.03
CA PHE A 429 28.76 -4.40 -1.00
C PHE A 429 30.24 -4.03 -0.77
N ALA A 430 31.11 -5.04 -0.66
CA ALA A 430 32.56 -4.83 -0.53
C ALA A 430 33.16 -4.07 -1.73
N GLN A 431 32.56 -4.21 -2.93
CA GLN A 431 32.96 -3.47 -4.14
C GLN A 431 32.26 -2.10 -4.26
N SER A 432 31.50 -1.67 -3.26
CA SER A 432 30.69 -0.45 -3.31
C SER A 432 29.69 -0.39 -4.49
N LYS A 433 29.20 -1.54 -4.93
CA LYS A 433 28.19 -1.67 -5.99
C LYS A 433 26.77 -1.70 -5.47
N CYS A 434 26.59 -1.88 -4.18
CA CYS A 434 25.33 -1.69 -3.48
C CYS A 434 25.55 -0.94 -2.17
N MET A 435 24.48 -0.46 -1.59
CA MET A 435 24.48 0.31 -0.34
C MET A 435 23.80 -0.48 0.77
N LYS A 436 24.12 -0.19 2.02
CA LYS A 436 23.31 -0.68 3.13
C LYS A 436 21.90 -0.12 3.02
N ALA A 437 20.91 -0.97 3.34
CA ALA A 437 19.56 -0.49 3.58
C ALA A 437 19.52 0.27 4.91
N PRO A 438 18.51 1.12 5.11
CA PRO A 438 18.23 1.71 6.42
C PRO A 438 18.13 0.62 7.49
N ARG A 439 18.61 0.91 8.67
CA ARG A 439 18.43 0.00 9.81
C ARG A 439 17.02 0.11 10.34
N GLU A 440 16.34 -1.01 10.42
CA GLU A 440 15.00 -1.06 10.91
C GLU A 440 14.83 -1.74 12.24
N CYS A 441 15.68 -2.67 12.59
CA CYS A 441 15.59 -3.38 13.86
C CYS A 441 16.98 -3.71 14.41
N THR A 442 17.22 -3.38 15.68
CA THR A 442 18.47 -3.70 16.38
C THR A 442 18.27 -4.63 17.58
N TYR A 443 17.05 -5.07 17.86
CA TYR A 443 16.79 -5.82 19.08
C TYR A 443 17.33 -7.27 19.01
N GLY A 444 18.15 -7.60 20.00
CA GLY A 444 18.61 -8.97 20.26
C GLY A 444 19.61 -9.54 19.26
N MET A 445 20.12 -8.73 18.34
CA MET A 445 20.90 -9.21 17.20
C MET A 445 22.36 -8.77 17.17
N ASN A 446 22.82 -8.11 18.20
CA ASN A 446 24.23 -7.68 18.27
C ASN A 446 25.21 -8.83 18.08
N ASP A 447 24.84 -10.05 18.44
CA ASP A 447 25.70 -11.22 18.30
C ASP A 447 25.49 -11.98 16.98
N TYR A 448 24.31 -11.83 16.34
CA TYR A 448 23.97 -12.55 15.09
C TYR A 448 24.36 -11.78 13.84
N LEU A 449 24.56 -10.48 13.95
CA LEU A 449 24.80 -9.54 12.84
C LEU A 449 26.19 -9.06 12.68
N ALA A 450 27.07 -9.30 13.64
CA ALA A 450 28.47 -8.90 13.53
C ALA A 450 29.12 -9.39 12.23
N ASP A 451 28.63 -10.52 11.69
CA ASP A 451 29.16 -11.18 10.51
C ASP A 451 28.25 -11.13 9.28
N ARG A 452 27.12 -10.39 9.29
CA ARG A 452 26.20 -10.35 8.15
C ARG A 452 26.11 -8.95 7.57
N THR A 453 26.25 -8.88 6.25
CA THR A 453 25.80 -7.73 5.46
C THR A 453 24.29 -7.68 5.61
N GLY A 454 23.75 -6.76 6.36
CA GLY A 454 22.30 -6.63 6.58
C GLY A 454 21.53 -6.42 5.26
N PRO A 455 20.27 -5.97 5.32
CA PRO A 455 19.53 -5.61 4.13
C PRO A 455 20.31 -4.58 3.30
N VAL A 456 20.27 -4.72 1.98
CA VAL A 456 21.03 -3.89 1.03
C VAL A 456 20.11 -3.21 0.04
N ARG A 457 20.53 -2.07 -0.46
CA ARG A 457 19.92 -1.37 -1.60
C ARG A 457 20.80 -1.55 -2.83
N TYR A 458 20.23 -2.07 -3.89
CA TYR A 458 20.93 -2.27 -5.14
C TYR A 458 20.35 -1.37 -6.25
N PRO A 459 21.14 -0.52 -6.91
CA PRO A 459 20.68 0.30 -8.02
C PRO A 459 20.39 -0.58 -9.24
N LEU A 460 19.15 -0.61 -9.67
CA LEU A 460 18.69 -1.39 -10.83
C LEU A 460 18.93 -0.64 -12.14
N GLY A 461 19.02 0.68 -12.10
CA GLY A 461 19.21 1.51 -13.27
C GLY A 461 18.40 2.81 -13.19
N ARG A 462 18.26 3.49 -14.34
CA ARG A 462 17.59 4.78 -14.40
C ARG A 462 16.48 4.78 -15.44
N ILE A 463 15.40 5.49 -15.13
CA ILE A 463 14.29 5.73 -16.05
C ILE A 463 14.12 7.24 -16.25
N LYS A 464 13.59 7.60 -17.41
CA LYS A 464 13.17 8.96 -17.69
C LYS A 464 11.65 8.99 -17.77
N SER A 465 11.01 9.47 -16.71
CA SER A 465 9.57 9.67 -16.69
C SER A 465 9.20 10.95 -17.42
N ASP A 466 8.12 10.90 -18.21
CA ASP A 466 7.49 12.08 -18.78
C ASP A 466 6.34 12.62 -17.91
N GLY A 467 6.03 11.93 -16.79
CA GLY A 467 4.93 12.25 -15.90
C GLY A 467 3.54 11.95 -16.45
N LYS A 468 3.44 11.25 -17.58
CA LYS A 468 2.17 10.99 -18.31
C LYS A 468 2.03 9.55 -18.77
N SER A 469 3.15 8.85 -18.92
CA SER A 469 3.20 7.46 -19.35
C SER A 469 3.51 6.55 -18.17
N ASP A 470 2.98 5.34 -18.22
CA ASP A 470 3.32 4.32 -17.24
C ASP A 470 4.75 3.83 -17.44
N ASN A 471 5.44 3.57 -16.32
CA ASN A 471 6.74 2.96 -16.30
C ASN A 471 6.62 1.54 -15.75
N TYR A 472 7.51 0.65 -16.17
CA TYR A 472 7.45 -0.76 -15.82
C TYR A 472 8.82 -1.30 -15.39
N LEU A 473 8.81 -2.14 -14.36
CA LEU A 473 9.92 -2.98 -13.95
C LEU A 473 9.53 -4.44 -14.23
N ARG A 474 10.31 -5.14 -15.09
CA ARG A 474 10.18 -6.59 -15.27
C ARG A 474 11.36 -7.27 -14.59
N ILE A 475 11.07 -8.35 -13.88
CA ILE A 475 12.04 -9.18 -13.16
C ILE A 475 11.88 -10.62 -13.62
N GLU A 476 12.94 -11.18 -14.17
CA GLU A 476 12.99 -12.54 -14.69
C GLU A 476 14.00 -13.35 -13.90
N SER A 477 13.56 -14.46 -13.29
CA SER A 477 14.47 -15.40 -12.62
C SER A 477 15.38 -16.08 -13.64
N LEU A 478 16.64 -16.29 -13.26
CA LEU A 478 17.60 -16.99 -14.06
C LEU A 478 17.78 -18.42 -13.52
N THR A 479 17.39 -19.42 -14.32
CA THR A 479 17.54 -20.84 -13.98
C THR A 479 19.00 -21.22 -13.81
N GLY A 480 19.32 -22.08 -12.83
CA GLY A 480 20.67 -22.61 -12.62
C GLY A 480 21.56 -21.74 -11.76
N SER A 481 20.98 -20.85 -10.95
CA SER A 481 21.70 -20.07 -9.95
C SER A 481 22.33 -20.97 -8.88
N PRO A 482 23.48 -20.58 -8.30
CA PRO A 482 24.10 -21.31 -7.20
C PRO A 482 23.12 -21.41 -6.02
N GLY A 483 22.80 -22.61 -5.61
CA GLY A 483 21.86 -22.88 -4.50
C GLY A 483 20.60 -23.61 -4.87
N ASN A 484 20.32 -23.84 -6.14
CA ASN A 484 19.17 -24.56 -6.68
C ASN A 484 17.78 -23.96 -6.42
N THR A 485 17.69 -22.74 -5.95
CA THR A 485 16.42 -22.03 -5.82
C THR A 485 16.44 -20.78 -6.69
N SER A 486 15.32 -20.50 -7.33
CA SER A 486 15.11 -19.25 -8.07
C SER A 486 14.44 -18.19 -7.18
N ASP A 487 14.24 -18.50 -5.92
CA ASP A 487 13.51 -17.68 -4.97
C ASP A 487 14.12 -16.28 -4.85
N ALA A 488 13.25 -15.31 -4.69
CA ALA A 488 13.64 -13.94 -4.42
C ALA A 488 12.82 -13.36 -3.26
N MET A 489 13.39 -12.35 -2.63
CA MET A 489 12.73 -11.55 -1.64
C MET A 489 12.81 -10.09 -2.07
N PHE A 490 11.67 -9.43 -2.05
CA PHE A 490 11.54 -8.02 -2.35
C PHE A 490 10.92 -7.34 -1.13
N ASP A 491 11.65 -6.40 -0.59
CA ASP A 491 11.25 -5.65 0.58
C ASP A 491 10.62 -4.32 0.14
N TYR A 492 11.40 -3.47 -0.47
CA TYR A 492 10.94 -2.19 -0.98
C TYR A 492 11.64 -1.79 -2.29
N PHE A 493 11.10 -0.77 -2.94
CA PHE A 493 11.79 -0.06 -4.01
C PHE A 493 12.01 1.41 -3.64
N GLU A 494 13.16 1.94 -4.03
CA GLU A 494 13.41 3.37 -3.98
C GLU A 494 13.36 3.96 -5.38
N PHE A 495 12.73 5.11 -5.47
CA PHE A 495 12.72 5.96 -6.66
C PHE A 495 13.43 7.26 -6.30
N VAL A 496 14.63 7.43 -6.80
CA VAL A 496 15.52 8.51 -6.40
C VAL A 496 15.61 9.52 -7.52
N PRO A 497 15.07 10.74 -7.36
CA PRO A 497 15.12 11.75 -8.40
C PRO A 497 16.56 12.22 -8.63
N LYS A 498 16.84 12.67 -9.85
CA LYS A 498 18.16 13.14 -10.26
C LYS A 498 18.77 14.17 -9.32
N PHE A 499 17.95 15.03 -8.79
CA PHE A 499 18.36 16.03 -7.82
C PHE A 499 19.00 15.39 -6.56
N VAL A 500 18.46 14.26 -6.09
CA VAL A 500 18.97 13.56 -4.90
C VAL A 500 20.22 12.76 -5.25
N TYR A 501 20.21 11.90 -6.25
CA TYR A 501 21.37 11.04 -6.51
C TYR A 501 22.60 11.77 -7.06
N ASP A 502 22.44 12.90 -7.75
CA ASP A 502 23.56 13.73 -8.19
C ASP A 502 24.29 14.38 -7.00
N ASN A 503 23.62 14.61 -5.89
CA ASN A 503 24.21 15.15 -4.67
C ASN A 503 24.84 14.07 -3.77
N GLN A 504 24.91 12.84 -4.23
CA GLN A 504 25.45 11.67 -3.52
C GLN A 504 24.83 11.46 -2.14
N GLU A 505 23.54 11.72 -2.04
CA GLU A 505 22.89 11.69 -0.77
C GLU A 505 22.52 10.29 -0.30
N ILE A 506 22.92 10.01 0.94
CA ILE A 506 22.42 8.89 1.72
C ILE A 506 21.31 9.46 2.61
N PRO A 507 20.02 9.12 2.37
CA PRO A 507 18.91 9.75 3.06
C PRO A 507 18.90 9.58 4.58
N GLU A 508 19.60 8.60 5.09
CA GLU A 508 19.60 8.15 6.48
C GLU A 508 20.76 8.68 7.31
N GLU A 509 21.57 9.60 6.82
CA GLU A 509 22.62 10.26 7.60
C GLU A 509 22.14 11.56 8.28
#